data_c67595da137243eeaef6f2b65ed6401a
#
_entry.id   c67595da137243eeaef6f2b65ed6401a
#
_cell.length_a   1.000
_cell.length_b   1.000
_cell.length_c   1.000
_cell.angle_alpha   90.00
_cell.angle_beta   90.00
_cell.angle_gamma   90.00
#
_symmetry.space_group_name_H-M   'P 1'
#
loop_
_entity.id
_entity.type
_entity.pdbx_description
1 polymer ?
#
loop_
_entity_poly.entity_id
_entity_poly.type
_entity_poly.pdbx_seq_one_letter_code
_entity_poly.pdbx_strand_id
1 'polypeptide(L)'
;MFGHGSTGAANDLAEATQLAVRMVREFGLSPALGPVGYSDQGAQYLGGPIQDGLRRPFSEETQRVVDQEVSRLLREAEERAVAMLNDHRDQLDWLAARLVETETVDGSVVLEVLNTKKQLIPRASALAPLL
;
A
#
# COMPACT_ATOMS: atom_id res chain seq x y z
N MET A 1 -0.85 -17.79 2.39
CA MET A 1 -1.49 -16.68 1.65
C MET A 1 -1.75 -17.12 0.22
N PHE A 2 -2.85 -16.71 -0.35
CA PHE A 2 -3.28 -17.13 -1.67
C PHE A 2 -2.31 -16.60 -2.73
N GLY A 3 -1.78 -17.46 -3.58
CA GLY A 3 -0.82 -17.10 -4.64
C GLY A 3 -1.44 -16.36 -5.84
N HIS A 4 -2.62 -15.78 -5.69
CA HIS A 4 -3.34 -15.08 -6.74
C HIS A 4 -3.75 -13.69 -6.27
N GLY A 5 -3.44 -12.66 -7.10
CA GLY A 5 -3.94 -11.31 -6.89
C GLY A 5 -5.46 -11.25 -7.16
N SER A 6 -6.17 -10.45 -6.37
CA SER A 6 -7.58 -10.13 -6.63
C SER A 6 -7.71 -8.86 -7.45
N THR A 7 -8.85 -8.68 -8.13
CA THR A 7 -9.17 -7.44 -8.86
C THR A 7 -9.22 -6.23 -7.94
N GLY A 8 -9.67 -6.39 -6.68
CA GLY A 8 -9.64 -5.33 -5.66
C GLY A 8 -8.22 -4.90 -5.33
N ALA A 9 -7.31 -5.87 -5.11
CA ALA A 9 -5.91 -5.57 -4.85
C ALA A 9 -5.22 -4.84 -6.02
N ALA A 10 -5.63 -5.09 -7.26
CA ALA A 10 -5.10 -4.38 -8.42
C ALA A 10 -5.46 -2.88 -8.39
N ASN A 11 -6.69 -2.54 -7.99
CA ASN A 11 -7.11 -1.15 -7.84
C ASN A 11 -6.35 -0.45 -6.69
N ASP A 12 -6.24 -1.10 -5.54
CA ASP A 12 -5.53 -0.57 -4.38
C ASP A 12 -4.04 -0.30 -4.72
N LEU A 13 -3.42 -1.21 -5.47
CA LEU A 13 -2.03 -1.03 -5.93
C LEU A 13 -1.91 0.14 -6.91
N ALA A 14 -2.88 0.31 -7.81
CA ALA A 14 -2.90 1.45 -8.73
C ALA A 14 -3.01 2.78 -7.98
N GLU A 15 -3.90 2.88 -6.99
CA GLU A 15 -4.05 4.08 -6.15
C GLU A 15 -2.79 4.37 -5.33
N ALA A 16 -2.19 3.35 -4.72
CA ALA A 16 -0.93 3.49 -4.00
C ALA A 16 0.20 3.98 -4.91
N THR A 17 0.26 3.46 -6.14
CA THR A 17 1.25 3.88 -7.13
C THR A 17 1.06 5.34 -7.53
N GLN A 18 -0.18 5.77 -7.79
CA GLN A 18 -0.48 7.17 -8.11
C GLN A 18 -0.09 8.10 -6.95
N LEU A 19 -0.39 7.71 -5.72
CA LEU A 19 0.02 8.49 -4.56
C LEU A 19 1.54 8.58 -4.45
N ALA A 20 2.27 7.49 -4.61
CA ALA A 20 3.73 7.47 -4.57
C ALA A 20 4.34 8.36 -5.67
N VAL A 21 3.79 8.33 -6.88
CA VAL A 21 4.20 9.23 -7.99
C VAL A 21 4.02 10.69 -7.60
N ARG A 22 2.88 11.06 -7.01
CA ARG A 22 2.64 12.44 -6.55
C ARG A 22 3.59 12.84 -5.42
N MET A 23 3.86 11.94 -4.47
CA MET A 23 4.81 12.19 -3.38
C MET A 23 6.21 12.51 -3.92
N VAL A 24 6.65 11.76 -4.92
CA VAL A 24 7.98 11.95 -5.52
C VAL A 24 8.02 13.20 -6.40
N ARG A 25 7.01 13.40 -7.25
CA ARG A 25 7.02 14.44 -8.30
C ARG A 25 6.56 15.80 -7.81
N GLU A 26 5.53 15.85 -6.97
CA GLU A 26 4.86 17.10 -6.61
C GLU A 26 5.28 17.61 -5.23
N PHE A 27 5.48 16.70 -4.28
CA PHE A 27 5.73 17.09 -2.89
C PHE A 27 7.20 17.17 -2.53
N GLY A 28 8.11 16.85 -3.46
CA GLY A 28 9.55 16.92 -3.24
C GLY A 28 10.04 16.01 -2.11
N LEU A 29 9.36 14.89 -1.87
CA LEU A 29 9.66 13.98 -0.76
C LEU A 29 10.74 12.94 -1.11
N SER A 30 11.35 13.04 -2.27
CA SER A 30 12.43 12.13 -2.66
C SER A 30 13.80 12.73 -2.33
N PRO A 31 14.63 12.07 -1.51
CA PRO A 31 16.01 12.50 -1.27
C PRO A 31 16.86 12.52 -2.53
N ALA A 32 16.56 11.67 -3.52
CA ALA A 32 17.31 11.55 -4.76
C ALA A 32 17.04 12.71 -5.73
N LEU A 33 15.84 13.28 -5.71
CA LEU A 33 15.44 14.40 -6.54
C LEU A 33 15.61 15.76 -5.85
N GLY A 34 15.68 15.75 -4.52
CA GLY A 34 15.69 16.97 -3.71
C GLY A 34 14.32 17.68 -3.68
N PRO A 35 14.27 18.93 -3.18
CA PRO A 35 13.03 19.70 -3.01
C PRO A 35 12.58 20.36 -4.32
N VAL A 36 12.41 19.57 -5.38
CA VAL A 36 11.96 20.02 -6.68
C VAL A 36 10.59 19.43 -6.98
N GLY A 37 9.62 20.28 -7.32
CA GLY A 37 8.28 19.85 -7.71
C GLY A 37 8.14 19.81 -9.24
N TYR A 38 7.82 18.64 -9.76
CA TYR A 38 7.49 18.42 -11.17
C TYR A 38 5.98 18.21 -11.31
N SER A 39 5.19 19.29 -11.37
CA SER A 39 3.76 19.16 -11.56
C SER A 39 3.41 18.81 -13.02
N ASP A 40 2.40 17.95 -13.19
CA ASP A 40 1.83 17.67 -14.54
C ASP A 40 1.01 18.84 -15.10
N GLN A 41 0.70 19.83 -14.28
CA GLN A 41 0.10 21.06 -14.75
C GLN A 41 1.20 21.88 -15.44
N GLY A 42 1.50 21.51 -16.68
CA GLY A 42 2.25 22.37 -17.59
C GLY A 42 1.67 23.76 -17.49
N ALA A 43 2.54 24.76 -17.38
CA ALA A 43 2.20 26.15 -17.17
C ALA A 43 1.00 26.60 -18.04
N GLN A 44 -0.19 26.50 -17.47
CA GLN A 44 -1.45 27.01 -18.04
C GLN A 44 -1.53 28.51 -17.80
N TYR A 45 -0.37 29.15 -17.69
CA TYR A 45 -0.22 30.59 -17.64
C TYR A 45 0.26 31.05 -19.01
N LEU A 46 -0.66 31.64 -19.77
CA LEU A 46 -0.53 32.25 -21.09
C LEU A 46 -1.08 31.38 -22.23
N GLY A 47 -2.41 31.36 -22.30
CA GLY A 47 -3.20 31.40 -23.51
C GLY A 47 -2.75 30.56 -24.71
N GLY A 48 -3.17 29.31 -24.79
CA GLY A 48 -3.16 28.55 -26.00
C GLY A 48 -3.12 27.04 -25.75
N PRO A 49 -3.89 26.23 -26.47
CA PRO A 49 -3.74 24.78 -26.44
C PRO A 49 -2.41 24.45 -27.12
N ILE A 50 -1.35 24.22 -26.35
CA ILE A 50 -0.13 23.66 -26.90
C ILE A 50 -0.39 22.17 -27.12
N GLN A 51 -0.85 21.86 -28.33
CA GLN A 51 -0.70 20.54 -28.93
C GLN A 51 0.79 20.26 -29.13
N ASP A 52 1.44 19.79 -28.09
CA ASP A 52 2.74 19.17 -28.25
C ASP A 52 2.84 18.01 -27.26
N GLY A 53 2.32 16.85 -27.72
CA GLY A 53 2.38 15.59 -26.99
C GLY A 53 3.80 15.04 -26.81
N LEU A 54 4.83 15.89 -26.85
CA LEU A 54 6.24 15.50 -26.80
C LEU A 54 7.07 16.23 -25.74
N ARG A 55 6.52 17.19 -25.01
CA ARG A 55 7.26 17.81 -23.90
C ARG A 55 6.96 17.10 -22.59
N ARG A 56 7.71 16.06 -22.32
CA ARG A 56 7.85 15.57 -20.94
C ARG A 56 8.45 16.71 -20.11
N PRO A 57 7.89 17.04 -18.94
CA PRO A 57 8.35 18.18 -18.13
C PRO A 57 9.76 17.99 -17.55
N PHE A 58 10.41 16.89 -17.83
CA PHE A 58 11.73 16.51 -17.33
C PHE A 58 12.43 15.51 -18.27
N SER A 59 13.75 15.37 -18.10
CA SER A 59 14.59 14.48 -18.91
C SER A 59 14.25 12.99 -18.66
N GLU A 60 14.64 12.12 -19.58
CA GLU A 60 14.51 10.67 -19.40
C GLU A 60 15.29 10.16 -18.18
N GLU A 61 16.41 10.77 -17.87
CA GLU A 61 17.19 10.48 -16.67
C GLU A 61 16.40 10.81 -15.40
N THR A 62 15.75 11.95 -15.34
CA THR A 62 14.88 12.33 -14.22
C THR A 62 13.70 11.39 -14.10
N GLN A 63 13.07 10.97 -15.22
CA GLN A 63 12.00 9.99 -15.21
C GLN A 63 12.47 8.67 -14.60
N ARG A 64 13.66 8.20 -14.96
CA ARG A 64 14.23 6.97 -14.40
C ARG A 64 14.41 7.07 -12.89
N VAL A 65 14.89 8.21 -12.40
CA VAL A 65 15.02 8.45 -10.95
C VAL A 65 13.64 8.47 -10.28
N VAL A 66 12.64 9.11 -10.88
CA VAL A 66 11.26 9.08 -10.38
C VAL A 66 10.75 7.64 -10.26
N ASP A 67 10.90 6.83 -11.29
CA ASP A 67 10.43 5.44 -11.30
C ASP A 67 11.14 4.58 -10.23
N GLN A 68 12.43 4.80 -10.03
CA GLN A 68 13.21 4.13 -8.98
C GLN A 68 12.72 4.52 -7.58
N GLU A 69 12.49 5.81 -7.33
CA GLU A 69 12.02 6.31 -6.05
C GLU A 69 10.59 5.85 -5.74
N VAL A 70 9.70 5.84 -6.73
CA VAL A 70 8.34 5.27 -6.59
C VAL A 70 8.42 3.80 -6.21
N SER A 71 9.26 3.02 -6.91
CA SER A 71 9.46 1.60 -6.62
C SER A 71 10.03 1.38 -5.21
N ARG A 72 10.96 2.23 -4.76
CA ARG A 72 11.51 2.17 -3.41
C ARG A 72 10.45 2.41 -2.35
N LEU A 73 9.66 3.48 -2.50
CA LEU A 73 8.58 3.82 -1.55
C LEU A 73 7.54 2.70 -1.45
N LEU A 74 7.15 2.13 -2.57
CA LEU A 74 6.16 1.03 -2.59
C LEU A 74 6.72 -0.24 -1.93
N ARG A 75 7.99 -0.59 -2.13
CA ARG A 75 8.61 -1.74 -1.46
C ARG A 75 8.72 -1.53 0.05
N GLU A 76 9.14 -0.37 0.49
CA GLU A 76 9.19 -0.03 1.92
C GLU A 76 7.81 -0.11 2.57
N ALA A 77 6.76 0.36 1.87
CA ALA A 77 5.39 0.26 2.34
C ALA A 77 4.91 -1.21 2.41
N GLU A 78 5.23 -2.02 1.41
CA GLU A 78 4.92 -3.46 1.38
C GLU A 78 5.61 -4.20 2.53
N GLU A 79 6.92 -4.02 2.70
CA GLU A 79 7.69 -4.63 3.78
C GLU A 79 7.11 -4.28 5.16
N ARG A 80 6.76 -3.01 5.35
CA ARG A 80 6.13 -2.53 6.58
C ARG A 80 4.76 -3.16 6.81
N ALA A 81 3.93 -3.25 5.77
CA ALA A 81 2.62 -3.89 5.86
C ALA A 81 2.74 -5.38 6.19
N VAL A 82 3.66 -6.09 5.53
CA VAL A 82 3.93 -7.51 5.81
C VAL A 82 4.41 -7.71 7.24
N ALA A 83 5.33 -6.87 7.73
CA ALA A 83 5.80 -6.93 9.10
C ALA A 83 4.63 -6.73 10.10
N MET A 84 3.80 -5.71 9.90
CA MET A 84 2.63 -5.45 10.75
C MET A 84 1.63 -6.61 10.76
N LEU A 85 1.36 -7.21 9.61
CA LEU A 85 0.47 -8.37 9.51
C LEU A 85 1.04 -9.60 10.21
N ASN A 86 2.36 -9.82 10.11
CA ASN A 86 3.03 -10.91 10.81
C ASN A 86 3.02 -10.72 12.32
N ASP A 87 3.24 -9.50 12.81
CA ASP A 87 3.18 -9.16 14.24
C ASP A 87 1.78 -9.36 14.84
N HIS A 88 0.73 -9.27 14.00
CA HIS A 88 -0.67 -9.44 14.38
C HIS A 88 -1.30 -10.68 13.74
N ARG A 89 -0.50 -11.68 13.41
CA ARG A 89 -0.94 -12.87 12.68
C ARG A 89 -2.06 -13.60 13.40
N ASP A 90 -1.95 -13.77 14.70
CA ASP A 90 -2.96 -14.47 15.49
C ASP A 90 -4.31 -13.75 15.49
N GLN A 91 -4.28 -12.41 15.58
CA GLN A 91 -5.49 -11.57 15.50
C GLN A 91 -6.12 -11.65 14.10
N LEU A 92 -5.28 -11.62 13.05
CA LEU A 92 -5.74 -11.76 11.67
C LEU A 92 -6.44 -13.10 11.44
N ASP A 93 -5.84 -14.20 11.89
CA ASP A 93 -6.39 -15.53 11.72
C ASP A 93 -7.70 -15.70 12.52
N TRP A 94 -7.77 -15.14 13.74
CA TRP A 94 -8.99 -15.10 14.53
C TRP A 94 -10.11 -14.31 13.85
N LEU A 95 -9.79 -13.12 13.36
CA LEU A 95 -10.77 -12.27 12.67
C LEU A 95 -11.28 -12.92 11.38
N ALA A 96 -10.39 -13.56 10.62
CA ALA A 96 -10.77 -14.31 9.43
C ALA A 96 -11.74 -15.46 9.75
N ALA A 97 -11.46 -16.24 10.79
CA ALA A 97 -12.34 -17.31 11.24
C ALA A 97 -13.71 -16.74 11.65
N ARG A 98 -13.73 -15.62 12.38
CA ARG A 98 -14.96 -14.97 12.81
C ARG A 98 -15.81 -14.48 11.64
N LEU A 99 -15.18 -13.89 10.61
CA LEU A 99 -15.87 -13.46 9.40
C LEU A 99 -16.49 -14.63 8.62
N VAL A 100 -15.84 -15.79 8.61
CA VAL A 100 -16.40 -17.00 7.99
C VAL A 100 -17.65 -17.49 8.72
N GLU A 101 -17.69 -17.37 10.05
CA GLU A 101 -18.82 -17.79 10.86
C GLU A 101 -20.01 -16.83 10.81
N THR A 102 -19.74 -15.53 10.84
CA THR A 102 -20.75 -14.49 11.04
C THR A 102 -21.03 -13.63 9.82
N GLU A 103 -20.24 -13.81 8.74
CA GLU A 103 -20.26 -13.03 7.49
C GLU A 103 -19.93 -11.55 7.68
N THR A 104 -20.22 -10.99 8.83
CA THR A 104 -19.95 -9.58 9.18
C THR A 104 -19.39 -9.48 10.60
N VAL A 105 -18.50 -8.51 10.81
CA VAL A 105 -17.93 -8.21 12.13
C VAL A 105 -17.99 -6.70 12.35
N ASP A 106 -18.47 -6.27 13.52
CA ASP A 106 -18.47 -4.87 13.90
C ASP A 106 -17.05 -4.35 14.11
N GLY A 107 -16.82 -3.08 13.75
CA GLY A 107 -15.49 -2.45 13.89
C GLY A 107 -14.99 -2.40 15.35
N SER A 108 -15.87 -2.38 16.34
CA SER A 108 -15.51 -2.44 17.76
C SER A 108 -14.79 -3.75 18.11
N VAL A 109 -15.22 -4.86 17.52
CA VAL A 109 -14.59 -6.19 17.71
C VAL A 109 -13.18 -6.21 17.17
N VAL A 110 -12.93 -5.57 16.03
CA VAL A 110 -11.58 -5.44 15.47
C VAL A 110 -10.67 -4.69 16.42
N LEU A 111 -11.16 -3.58 16.98
CA LEU A 111 -10.39 -2.79 17.95
C LEU A 111 -10.11 -3.56 19.24
N GLU A 112 -11.06 -4.32 19.74
CA GLU A 112 -10.87 -5.16 20.92
C GLU A 112 -9.78 -6.22 20.68
N VAL A 113 -9.83 -6.91 19.53
CA VAL A 113 -8.84 -7.93 19.16
C VAL A 113 -7.44 -7.35 19.04
N LEU A 114 -7.30 -6.17 18.45
CA LEU A 114 -6.02 -5.48 18.33
C LEU A 114 -5.47 -5.02 19.69
N ASN A 115 -6.35 -4.60 20.61
CA ASN A 115 -5.98 -4.15 21.94
C ASN A 115 -5.72 -5.29 22.92
N THR A 116 -6.20 -6.49 22.63
CA THR A 116 -5.99 -7.66 23.49
C THR A 116 -4.56 -8.18 23.27
N LYS A 117 -3.66 -7.78 24.15
CA LYS A 117 -2.29 -8.30 24.16
C LYS A 117 -2.33 -9.84 24.26
N LYS A 118 -1.97 -10.52 23.20
CA LYS A 118 -1.35 -11.85 23.10
C LYS A 118 -1.80 -13.00 24.07
N GLN A 119 -2.90 -12.87 24.79
CA GLN A 119 -3.28 -13.83 25.84
C GLN A 119 -4.50 -14.69 25.54
N LEU A 120 -5.17 -14.56 24.39
CA LEU A 120 -6.47 -15.18 24.14
C LEU A 120 -6.58 -16.05 22.89
N ILE A 121 -5.47 -16.57 22.37
CA ILE A 121 -5.56 -17.62 21.36
C ILE A 121 -4.99 -18.90 21.95
N PRO A 122 -5.84 -19.84 22.42
CA PRO A 122 -5.37 -21.20 22.66
C PRO A 122 -4.83 -21.71 21.31
N ARG A 123 -3.55 -22.01 21.25
CA ARG A 123 -3.00 -22.77 20.13
C ARG A 123 -3.94 -23.95 19.90
N ALA A 124 -4.53 -24.02 18.71
CA ALA A 124 -5.19 -25.23 18.22
C ALA A 124 -4.13 -26.32 17.99
N SER A 125 -3.57 -26.78 19.09
CA SER A 125 -2.64 -27.89 19.20
C SER A 125 -3.21 -28.86 20.21
N ALA A 126 -4.24 -29.54 19.81
CA ALA A 126 -4.64 -30.85 20.40
C ALA A 126 -5.84 -31.41 19.63
N LEU A 127 -5.70 -31.67 18.35
CA LEU A 127 -6.39 -32.79 17.74
C LEU A 127 -5.39 -33.95 17.70
N ALA A 128 -5.18 -34.56 18.86
CA ALA A 128 -4.59 -35.88 18.92
C ALA A 128 -5.55 -36.85 18.27
N PRO A 129 -5.09 -37.80 17.45
CA PRO A 129 -5.95 -38.81 16.87
C PRO A 129 -6.41 -39.75 17.95
N LEU A 130 -7.71 -39.85 18.14
CA LEU A 130 -8.30 -40.99 18.82
C LEU A 130 -8.29 -42.16 17.84
N LEU A 131 -7.47 -43.11 18.15
CA LEU A 131 -7.57 -44.50 17.68
C LEU A 131 -8.94 -45.08 17.93
#